data_a825c16cad63c1fc699062803e5f04c6
#
_entry.id   a825c16cad63c1fc699062803e5f04c6
#
_cell.length_a   1.000
_cell.length_b   1.000
_cell.length_c   1.000
_cell.angle_alpha   90.00
_cell.angle_beta   90.00
_cell.angle_gamma   90.00
#
_symmetry.space_group_name_H-M   'P 1'
#
loop_
_entity.id
_entity.type
_entity.pdbx_description
1 polymer ?
#
loop_
_entity_poly.entity_id
_entity_poly.type
_entity_poly.pdbx_seq_one_letter_code
_entity_poly.pdbx_strand_id
1 'polypeptide(L)'
;MGFDIHEGCLSERLCLSFAALAHTAGAADGPPSAHDLHAAECVAALDANTHDLAQQVKSGNEGSRAVLQERLVSGTAFVGDTYLHGNSDEQQARALANQAAEAQKRLPAAELALRQTACAAEGAKLYAASNGLQQAVVKRLAKKRMEKLLGG
;
A
#
# COMPACT_ATOMS: atom_id res chain seq x y z
N MET A 1 -51.79 -17.28 34.70
CA MET A 1 -51.50 -18.72 34.54
C MET A 1 -50.22 -18.76 33.79
N GLY A 2 -49.10 -18.95 34.32
CA GLY A 2 -48.68 -19.86 35.41
C GLY A 2 -47.87 -20.97 34.81
N PHE A 3 -46.72 -21.09 35.37
CA PHE A 3 -45.83 -22.23 35.56
C PHE A 3 -44.63 -22.22 34.62
N ASP A 4 -43.53 -22.48 35.06
CA ASP A 4 -42.79 -22.65 36.31
C ASP A 4 -41.40 -23.16 35.93
N ILE A 5 -40.50 -22.65 36.59
CA ILE A 5 -39.13 -22.98 36.90
C ILE A 5 -38.92 -24.51 36.99
N HIS A 6 -37.87 -25.02 36.38
CA HIS A 6 -37.08 -26.05 37.02
C HIS A 6 -35.59 -25.91 36.76
N GLU A 7 -34.93 -25.65 37.85
CA GLU A 7 -33.52 -25.83 38.12
C GLU A 7 -33.03 -27.24 37.78
N GLY A 8 -31.85 -27.32 37.33
CA GLY A 8 -31.09 -28.55 37.14
C GLY A 8 -29.62 -28.28 37.11
N CYS A 9 -29.10 -27.95 38.26
CA CYS A 9 -27.68 -27.89 38.57
C CYS A 9 -27.09 -29.29 38.60
N LEU A 10 -25.78 -29.44 38.40
CA LEU A 10 -24.87 -30.53 38.67
C LEU A 10 -24.48 -31.41 37.46
N SER A 11 -23.33 -31.09 36.86
CA SER A 11 -22.20 -31.99 36.99
C SER A 11 -20.89 -31.29 36.61
N GLU A 12 -20.07 -31.19 37.60
CA GLU A 12 -18.65 -30.81 37.58
C GLU A 12 -17.81 -31.65 36.61
N ARG A 13 -16.70 -31.00 36.23
CA ARG A 13 -15.43 -31.59 35.75
C ARG A 13 -15.40 -32.01 34.29
N LEU A 14 -14.89 -31.10 33.48
CA LEU A 14 -13.57 -31.25 32.83
C LEU A 14 -13.20 -29.96 32.09
N CYS A 15 -12.64 -29.03 32.84
CA CYS A 15 -11.85 -27.94 32.22
C CYS A 15 -10.59 -28.56 31.63
N LEU A 16 -10.67 -29.07 30.42
CA LEU A 16 -9.51 -29.26 29.59
C LEU A 16 -9.11 -27.91 29.04
N SER A 17 -8.13 -27.34 29.73
CA SER A 17 -7.37 -26.17 29.26
C SER A 17 -6.70 -26.52 27.94
N PHE A 18 -7.38 -26.28 26.84
CA PHE A 18 -6.70 -26.07 25.58
C PHE A 18 -6.05 -24.66 25.67
N ALA A 19 -4.84 -24.64 26.19
CA ALA A 19 -3.91 -23.57 25.91
C ALA A 19 -3.68 -23.59 24.40
N ALA A 20 -4.53 -22.86 23.70
CA ALA A 20 -4.25 -22.46 22.33
C ALA A 20 -2.96 -21.63 22.41
N LEU A 21 -1.84 -22.24 22.05
CA LEU A 21 -0.63 -21.56 21.65
C LEU A 21 -1.02 -20.71 20.43
N ALA A 22 -1.57 -19.53 20.70
CA ALA A 22 -1.62 -18.48 19.74
C ALA A 22 -0.16 -18.19 19.38
N HIS A 23 0.26 -18.73 18.24
CA HIS A 23 1.45 -18.26 17.57
C HIS A 23 1.13 -16.81 17.19
N THR A 24 1.51 -15.90 18.06
CA THR A 24 1.64 -14.49 17.72
C THR A 24 2.79 -14.42 16.70
N ALA A 25 2.45 -14.64 15.43
CA ALA A 25 3.25 -14.07 14.36
C ALA A 25 3.37 -12.59 14.71
N GLY A 26 4.59 -12.14 14.98
CA GLY A 26 4.86 -10.77 15.42
C GLY A 26 4.36 -9.79 14.37
N ALA A 27 3.10 -9.38 14.51
CA ALA A 27 2.61 -8.17 13.92
C ALA A 27 3.39 -7.03 14.57
N ALA A 28 3.89 -6.09 13.80
CA ALA A 28 4.42 -4.85 14.35
C ALA A 28 3.30 -4.22 15.17
N ASP A 29 3.43 -4.30 16.51
CA ASP A 29 2.36 -4.06 17.48
C ASP A 29 2.09 -2.55 17.67
N GLY A 30 1.86 -1.83 16.58
CA GLY A 30 1.54 -0.40 16.67
C GLY A 30 0.64 0.07 15.53
N PRO A 31 -0.11 1.17 15.74
CA PRO A 31 -0.79 1.81 14.64
C PRO A 31 0.23 2.28 13.60
N PRO A 32 -0.15 2.35 12.31
CA PRO A 32 0.73 2.85 11.26
C PRO A 32 1.21 4.26 11.59
N SER A 33 2.48 4.53 11.33
CA SER A 33 3.04 5.85 11.56
C SER A 33 2.47 6.87 10.56
N ALA A 34 2.58 8.17 10.89
CA ALA A 34 2.22 9.23 9.96
C ALA A 34 3.02 9.14 8.65
N HIS A 35 4.27 8.68 8.72
CA HIS A 35 5.13 8.42 7.57
C HIS A 35 4.56 7.29 6.69
N ASP A 36 4.15 6.16 7.27
CA ASP A 36 3.57 5.04 6.52
C ASP A 36 2.25 5.41 5.85
N LEU A 37 1.40 6.17 6.56
CA LEU A 37 0.13 6.67 6.03
C LEU A 37 0.36 7.60 4.83
N HIS A 38 1.27 8.58 4.97
CA HIS A 38 1.61 9.50 3.89
C HIS A 38 2.21 8.79 2.69
N ALA A 39 3.13 7.87 2.90
CA ALA A 39 3.72 7.06 1.83
C ALA A 39 2.66 6.24 1.08
N ALA A 40 1.74 5.60 1.81
CA ALA A 40 0.64 4.84 1.20
C ALA A 40 -0.28 5.75 0.36
N GLU A 41 -0.61 6.93 0.85
CA GLU A 41 -1.40 7.93 0.10
C GLU A 41 -0.69 8.39 -1.18
N CYS A 42 0.60 8.66 -1.10
CA CYS A 42 1.38 9.06 -2.27
C CYS A 42 1.52 7.92 -3.29
N VAL A 43 1.80 6.69 -2.85
CA VAL A 43 1.85 5.53 -3.75
C VAL A 43 0.50 5.34 -4.45
N ALA A 44 -0.60 5.42 -3.71
CA ALA A 44 -1.94 5.27 -4.28
C ALA A 44 -2.28 6.39 -5.28
N ALA A 45 -1.92 7.64 -4.99
CA ALA A 45 -2.13 8.77 -5.89
C ALA A 45 -1.32 8.61 -7.19
N LEU A 46 -0.05 8.22 -7.09
CA LEU A 46 0.83 8.00 -8.24
C LEU A 46 0.40 6.80 -9.09
N ASP A 47 -0.23 5.80 -8.45
CA ASP A 47 -0.74 4.60 -9.14
C ASP A 47 -2.09 4.84 -9.82
N ALA A 48 -2.85 5.80 -9.35
CA ALA A 48 -4.11 6.18 -9.97
C ALA A 48 -3.88 6.60 -11.44
N ASN A 49 -4.72 6.09 -12.34
CA ASN A 49 -4.64 6.34 -13.79
C ASN A 49 -3.39 5.78 -14.50
N THR A 50 -2.56 4.94 -13.86
CA THR A 50 -1.41 4.31 -14.55
C THR A 50 -1.85 3.42 -15.71
N HIS A 51 -3.00 2.77 -15.60
CA HIS A 51 -3.58 1.99 -16.70
C HIS A 51 -3.96 2.87 -17.89
N ASP A 52 -4.57 4.03 -17.66
CA ASP A 52 -4.94 4.97 -18.71
C ASP A 52 -3.70 5.53 -19.41
N LEU A 53 -2.68 5.89 -18.62
CA LEU A 53 -1.39 6.30 -19.17
C LEU A 53 -0.74 5.19 -20.01
N ALA A 54 -0.81 3.95 -19.56
CA ALA A 54 -0.28 2.81 -20.32
C ALA A 54 -1.02 2.62 -21.65
N GLN A 55 -2.35 2.79 -21.68
CA GLN A 55 -3.13 2.75 -22.92
C GLN A 55 -2.75 3.90 -23.86
N GLN A 56 -2.55 5.10 -23.34
CA GLN A 56 -2.07 6.23 -24.13
C GLN A 56 -0.67 5.97 -24.73
N VAL A 57 0.22 5.35 -23.97
CA VAL A 57 1.53 4.92 -24.47
C VAL A 57 1.39 3.90 -25.60
N LYS A 58 0.52 2.89 -25.42
CA LYS A 58 0.25 1.87 -26.45
C LYS A 58 -0.32 2.49 -27.73
N SER A 59 -1.05 3.59 -27.61
CA SER A 59 -1.58 4.35 -28.78
C SER A 59 -0.57 5.34 -29.40
N GLY A 60 0.68 5.36 -28.92
CA GLY A 60 1.75 6.16 -29.50
C GLY A 60 1.99 7.52 -28.83
N ASN A 61 1.36 7.80 -27.67
CA ASN A 61 1.61 9.04 -26.94
C ASN A 61 2.90 8.96 -26.11
N GLU A 62 4.01 9.41 -26.66
CA GLU A 62 5.32 9.40 -25.97
C GLU A 62 5.36 10.32 -24.74
N GLY A 63 4.58 11.40 -24.70
CA GLY A 63 4.47 12.25 -23.51
C GLY A 63 3.93 11.47 -22.31
N SER A 64 2.95 10.60 -22.53
CA SER A 64 2.38 9.74 -21.49
C SER A 64 3.39 8.70 -20.99
N ARG A 65 4.34 8.26 -21.82
CA ARG A 65 5.43 7.36 -21.42
C ARG A 65 6.32 8.00 -20.35
N ALA A 66 6.73 9.23 -20.54
CA ALA A 66 7.57 9.95 -19.58
C ALA A 66 6.86 10.13 -18.24
N VAL A 67 5.58 10.53 -18.28
CA VAL A 67 4.75 10.69 -17.07
C VAL A 67 4.56 9.34 -16.34
N LEU A 68 4.28 8.28 -17.08
CA LEU A 68 4.13 6.94 -16.50
C LEU A 68 5.42 6.48 -15.82
N GLN A 69 6.57 6.68 -16.47
CA GLN A 69 7.87 6.33 -15.91
C GLN A 69 8.18 7.11 -14.64
N GLU A 70 7.93 8.42 -14.63
CA GLU A 70 8.12 9.28 -13.46
C GLU A 70 7.28 8.78 -12.27
N ARG A 71 5.99 8.51 -12.48
CA ARG A 71 5.09 8.00 -11.43
C ARG A 71 5.54 6.67 -10.88
N LEU A 72 5.95 5.75 -11.74
CA LEU A 72 6.42 4.43 -11.32
C LEU A 72 7.73 4.51 -10.52
N VAL A 73 8.67 5.36 -10.92
CA VAL A 73 9.93 5.57 -10.18
C VAL A 73 9.64 6.22 -8.83
N SER A 74 8.86 7.29 -8.80
CA SER A 74 8.51 8.00 -7.56
C SER A 74 7.72 7.12 -6.60
N GLY A 75 6.72 6.40 -7.07
CA GLY A 75 5.95 5.45 -6.25
C GLY A 75 6.82 4.32 -5.69
N THR A 76 7.74 3.78 -6.49
CA THR A 76 8.68 2.75 -6.04
C THR A 76 9.68 3.31 -5.01
N ALA A 77 10.08 4.59 -5.12
CA ALA A 77 10.94 5.23 -4.14
C ALA A 77 10.27 5.35 -2.77
N PHE A 78 8.98 5.70 -2.69
CA PHE A 78 8.21 5.68 -1.44
C PHE A 78 8.15 4.28 -0.83
N VAL A 79 7.88 3.25 -1.64
CA VAL A 79 7.87 1.86 -1.15
C VAL A 79 9.23 1.47 -0.57
N GLY A 80 10.33 1.84 -1.24
CA GLY A 80 11.68 1.58 -0.75
C GLY A 80 11.99 2.33 0.54
N ASP A 81 11.59 3.58 0.65
CA ASP A 81 11.79 4.41 1.84
C ASP A 81 11.01 3.86 3.04
N THR A 82 9.75 3.51 2.85
CA THR A 82 8.93 2.87 3.89
C THR A 82 9.52 1.54 4.35
N TYR A 83 10.05 0.73 3.44
CA TYR A 83 10.71 -0.53 3.78
C TYR A 83 11.97 -0.33 4.64
N LEU A 84 12.72 0.75 4.41
CA LEU A 84 13.98 1.04 5.10
C LEU A 84 13.77 1.75 6.44
N HIS A 85 12.75 2.59 6.56
CA HIS A 85 12.57 3.51 7.69
C HIS A 85 11.25 3.31 8.45
N GLY A 86 10.32 2.59 7.88
CA GLY A 86 8.98 2.40 8.40
C GLY A 86 8.69 0.97 8.80
N ASN A 87 7.46 0.58 8.59
CA ASN A 87 6.96 -0.72 8.92
C ASN A 87 7.24 -1.71 7.79
N SER A 88 7.93 -2.80 8.10
CA SER A 88 8.21 -3.90 7.17
C SER A 88 7.09 -4.95 7.13
N ASP A 89 5.98 -4.76 7.85
CA ASP A 89 4.83 -5.66 7.81
C ASP A 89 4.10 -5.53 6.47
N GLU A 90 4.23 -6.54 5.64
CA GLU A 90 3.65 -6.58 4.31
C GLU A 90 2.11 -6.56 4.34
N GLN A 91 1.48 -7.18 5.32
CA GLN A 91 0.02 -7.21 5.45
C GLN A 91 -0.53 -5.84 5.81
N GLN A 92 0.10 -5.15 6.75
CA GLN A 92 -0.25 -3.79 7.14
C GLN A 92 -0.03 -2.83 5.96
N ALA A 93 1.11 -2.92 5.27
CA ALA A 93 1.40 -2.10 4.10
C ALA A 93 0.37 -2.28 2.98
N ARG A 94 -0.07 -3.52 2.72
CA ARG A 94 -1.14 -3.80 1.75
C ARG A 94 -2.49 -3.22 2.19
N ALA A 95 -2.84 -3.33 3.47
CA ALA A 95 -4.09 -2.77 4.00
C ALA A 95 -4.12 -1.25 3.84
N LEU A 96 -3.02 -0.57 4.17
CA LEU A 96 -2.86 0.88 3.98
C LEU A 96 -2.94 1.29 2.50
N ALA A 97 -2.26 0.56 1.63
CA ALA A 97 -2.31 0.82 0.19
C ALA A 97 -3.72 0.69 -0.38
N ASN A 98 -4.47 -0.34 0.02
CA ASN A 98 -5.85 -0.53 -0.39
C ASN A 98 -6.77 0.59 0.13
N GLN A 99 -6.64 0.96 1.40
CA GLN A 99 -7.40 2.06 1.99
C GLN A 99 -7.11 3.38 1.28
N ALA A 100 -5.85 3.68 1.02
CA ALA A 100 -5.42 4.86 0.30
C ALA A 100 -5.96 4.87 -1.14
N ALA A 101 -5.91 3.73 -1.85
CA ALA A 101 -6.43 3.62 -3.21
C ALA A 101 -7.94 3.89 -3.27
N GLU A 102 -8.73 3.38 -2.31
CA GLU A 102 -10.16 3.68 -2.23
C GLU A 102 -10.42 5.16 -1.92
N ALA A 103 -9.59 5.80 -1.11
CA ALA A 103 -9.68 7.23 -0.86
C ALA A 103 -9.40 8.05 -2.12
N GLN A 104 -8.39 7.69 -2.92
CA GLN A 104 -8.06 8.40 -4.17
C GLN A 104 -9.22 8.35 -5.19
N LYS A 105 -9.95 7.26 -5.27
CA LYS A 105 -11.10 7.13 -6.19
C LYS A 105 -12.23 8.13 -5.92
N ARG A 106 -12.29 8.66 -4.71
CA ARG A 106 -13.32 9.62 -4.28
C ARG A 106 -12.91 11.07 -4.48
N LEU A 107 -11.66 11.33 -4.85
CA LEU A 107 -11.16 12.68 -5.05
C LEU A 107 -11.65 13.26 -6.38
N PRO A 108 -11.96 14.57 -6.42
CA PRO A 108 -12.11 15.28 -7.66
C PRO A 108 -10.83 15.20 -8.51
N ALA A 109 -10.97 15.13 -9.82
CA ALA A 109 -9.82 14.96 -10.73
C ALA A 109 -8.74 16.04 -10.54
N ALA A 110 -9.14 17.29 -10.28
CA ALA A 110 -8.20 18.39 -10.02
C ALA A 110 -7.40 18.19 -8.73
N GLU A 111 -8.04 17.70 -7.67
CA GLU A 111 -7.38 17.42 -6.40
C GLU A 111 -6.41 16.23 -6.53
N LEU A 112 -6.84 15.17 -7.22
CA LEU A 112 -5.97 14.04 -7.51
C LEU A 112 -4.73 14.48 -8.31
N ALA A 113 -4.89 15.33 -9.33
CA ALA A 113 -3.79 15.84 -10.13
C ALA A 113 -2.77 16.66 -9.30
N LEU A 114 -3.25 17.51 -8.39
CA LEU A 114 -2.39 18.26 -7.47
C LEU A 114 -1.61 17.32 -6.55
N ARG A 115 -2.28 16.32 -5.99
CA ARG A 115 -1.65 15.30 -5.13
C ARG A 115 -0.62 14.48 -5.90
N GLN A 116 -0.92 14.07 -7.11
CA GLN A 116 0.02 13.36 -7.98
C GLN A 116 1.27 14.18 -8.25
N THR A 117 1.13 15.47 -8.53
CA THR A 117 2.26 16.38 -8.76
C THR A 117 3.13 16.51 -7.50
N ALA A 118 2.51 16.72 -6.34
CA ALA A 118 3.23 16.83 -5.06
C ALA A 118 3.98 15.54 -4.73
N CYS A 119 3.30 14.40 -4.81
CA CYS A 119 3.89 13.09 -4.54
C CYS A 119 4.99 12.71 -5.57
N ALA A 120 4.84 13.06 -6.84
CA ALA A 120 5.89 12.84 -7.83
C ALA A 120 7.16 13.62 -7.50
N ALA A 121 7.02 14.89 -7.13
CA ALA A 121 8.15 15.72 -6.72
C ALA A 121 8.84 15.22 -5.45
N GLU A 122 8.07 14.76 -4.47
CA GLU A 122 8.61 14.17 -3.23
C GLU A 122 9.31 12.84 -3.50
N GLY A 123 8.67 11.92 -4.22
CA GLY A 123 9.26 10.65 -4.61
C GLY A 123 10.54 10.80 -5.43
N ALA A 124 10.62 11.81 -6.28
CA ALA A 124 11.86 12.16 -7.00
C ALA A 124 12.99 12.59 -6.03
N LYS A 125 12.67 13.33 -4.97
CA LYS A 125 13.64 13.69 -3.91
C LYS A 125 14.11 12.45 -3.14
N LEU A 126 13.19 11.58 -2.75
CA LEU A 126 13.54 10.30 -2.08
C LEU A 126 14.47 9.46 -2.97
N TYR A 127 14.13 9.36 -4.26
CA TYR A 127 14.97 8.66 -5.22
C TYR A 127 16.36 9.29 -5.33
N ALA A 128 16.46 10.61 -5.45
CA ALA A 128 17.74 11.31 -5.54
C ALA A 128 18.60 11.19 -4.27
N ALA A 129 17.96 11.14 -3.09
CA ALA A 129 18.64 10.97 -1.81
C ALA A 129 19.11 9.52 -1.56
N SER A 130 18.60 8.54 -2.31
CA SER A 130 18.95 7.14 -2.19
C SER A 130 20.37 6.88 -2.70
N ASN A 131 21.06 5.86 -2.14
CA ASN A 131 22.35 5.44 -2.67
C ASN A 131 22.22 4.71 -4.02
N GLY A 132 23.35 4.54 -4.71
CA GLY A 132 23.36 3.97 -6.06
C GLY A 132 22.74 2.57 -6.18
N LEU A 133 22.87 1.72 -5.16
CA LEU A 133 22.25 0.40 -5.13
C LEU A 133 20.72 0.51 -5.02
N GLN A 134 20.23 1.34 -4.12
CA GLN A 134 18.80 1.60 -3.92
C GLN A 134 18.19 2.18 -5.21
N GLN A 135 18.87 3.14 -5.84
CA GLN A 135 18.42 3.70 -7.14
C GLN A 135 18.33 2.64 -8.24
N ALA A 136 19.31 1.72 -8.29
CA ALA A 136 19.29 0.63 -9.27
C ALA A 136 18.10 -0.33 -9.03
N VAL A 137 17.78 -0.64 -7.77
CA VAL A 137 16.62 -1.44 -7.40
C VAL A 137 15.32 -0.75 -7.79
N VAL A 138 15.17 0.53 -7.43
CA VAL A 138 13.99 1.34 -7.79
C VAL A 138 13.77 1.37 -9.30
N LYS A 139 14.81 1.66 -10.08
CA LYS A 139 14.73 1.66 -11.55
C LYS A 139 14.32 0.29 -12.10
N ARG A 140 14.89 -0.78 -11.58
CA ARG A 140 14.56 -2.15 -12.02
C ARG A 140 13.11 -2.51 -11.75
N LEU A 141 12.61 -2.19 -10.57
CA LEU A 141 11.21 -2.48 -10.19
C LEU A 141 10.23 -1.63 -10.99
N ALA A 142 10.50 -0.33 -11.15
CA ALA A 142 9.70 0.56 -11.97
C ALA A 142 9.64 0.10 -13.44
N LYS A 143 10.79 -0.31 -14.01
CA LYS A 143 10.87 -0.88 -15.36
C LYS A 143 10.03 -2.15 -15.50
N LYS A 144 10.17 -3.11 -14.59
CA LYS A 144 9.35 -4.33 -14.61
C LYS A 144 7.86 -4.04 -14.56
N ARG A 145 7.46 -3.07 -13.74
CA ARG A 145 6.06 -2.68 -13.64
C ARG A 145 5.57 -2.02 -14.93
N MET A 146 6.39 -1.16 -15.53
CA MET A 146 6.09 -0.57 -16.83
C MET A 146 5.91 -1.64 -17.90
N GLU A 147 6.83 -2.58 -18.00
CA GLU A 147 6.77 -3.70 -18.95
C GLU A 147 5.47 -4.50 -18.77
N LYS A 148 5.07 -4.78 -17.51
CA LYS A 148 3.81 -5.45 -17.21
C LYS A 148 2.58 -4.64 -17.65
N LEU A 149 2.58 -3.32 -17.46
CA LEU A 149 1.49 -2.44 -17.88
C LEU A 149 1.38 -2.31 -19.40
N LEU A 150 2.50 -2.35 -20.10
CA LEU A 150 2.55 -2.19 -21.56
C LEU A 150 2.43 -3.52 -22.30
N GLY A 151 2.80 -4.63 -21.70
CA GLY A 151 2.83 -5.97 -22.33
C GLY A 151 1.56 -6.82 -22.12
N GLY A 152 0.61 -6.34 -21.29
CA GLY A 152 -0.67 -7.03 -20.99
C GLY A 152 -1.77 -6.70 -21.98
#